data_68d38e0f82a47396b01af704a86a564e
#
_entry.id   68d38e0f82a47396b01af704a86a564e
#
_cell.length_a   1.000
_cell.length_b   1.000
_cell.length_c   1.000
_cell.angle_alpha   90.00
_cell.angle_beta   90.00
_cell.angle_gamma   90.00
#
_symmetry.space_group_name_H-M   'P 1'
#
loop_
_entity.id
_entity.type
_entity.pdbx_description
1 polymer ?
#
loop_
_entity_poly.entity_id
_entity_poly.type
_entity_poly.pdbx_seq_one_letter_code
_entity_poly.pdbx_strand_id
1 'polypeptide(L)'
;MISDRKIIKTAGILLLGLTLSVSAFGGQVKSASGNSQLENLIKNQYNNQSINLNVNSSVKNMQQTGSYTKPSTTEFISTTNGKSQDGMPELKLTREQLLSVANKIFQNETGGSVSNLVDWNDGENFPSLGIGHFTWFKASGGRSGFGDSLPDMVAYFRSKGIKLPKILAENRFSPWESKSELMSKKSRGDKDIQELISFFDNTRDIQVMFIYERLKSSLGKMLNASSNKENLKNQFNRMVETPNGLYALIDYVNFKGEGLSGVSSYNNVAWGLRQVLENMKGTATGQSALEEFSNSAKYVLQRRVKNAPRNESRWLQGWYNRVDTYKTFVIGSL
;
A
#
# COMPACT_ATOMS: atom_id res chain seq x y z
N MET A 1 -11.15 -50.09 18.40
CA MET A 1 -10.82 -48.83 19.08
C MET A 1 -9.87 -48.05 18.20
N ILE A 2 -10.43 -47.19 17.34
CA ILE A 2 -9.68 -46.36 16.39
C ILE A 2 -9.77 -44.96 16.90
N SER A 3 -8.61 -44.38 17.21
CA SER A 3 -8.45 -43.03 17.76
C SER A 3 -8.45 -42.02 16.63
N ASP A 4 -9.45 -41.18 16.57
CA ASP A 4 -9.55 -40.05 15.64
C ASP A 4 -8.59 -38.93 16.09
N ARG A 5 -7.48 -38.78 15.38
CA ARG A 5 -6.63 -37.59 15.48
C ARG A 5 -7.19 -36.52 14.55
N LYS A 6 -7.89 -35.54 15.11
CA LYS A 6 -8.23 -34.28 14.45
C LYS A 6 -6.95 -33.52 14.14
N ILE A 7 -6.60 -33.43 12.86
CA ILE A 7 -5.55 -32.54 12.34
C ILE A 7 -6.14 -31.13 12.27
N ILE A 8 -5.77 -30.29 13.22
CA ILE A 8 -6.02 -28.86 13.15
C ILE A 8 -5.02 -28.28 12.15
N LYS A 9 -5.47 -28.00 10.93
CA LYS A 9 -4.71 -27.23 9.94
C LYS A 9 -4.68 -25.77 10.39
N THR A 10 -3.60 -25.39 11.05
CA THR A 10 -3.30 -24.00 11.33
C THR A 10 -2.93 -23.31 10.03
N ALA A 11 -3.77 -22.42 9.55
CA ALA A 11 -3.46 -21.55 8.42
C ALA A 11 -2.31 -20.60 8.86
N GLY A 12 -1.12 -20.90 8.39
CA GLY A 12 0.05 -20.05 8.60
C GLY A 12 -0.09 -18.80 7.74
N ILE A 13 -0.29 -17.66 8.37
CA ILE A 13 -0.12 -16.35 7.73
C ILE A 13 1.38 -16.19 7.50
N LEU A 14 1.80 -16.38 6.25
CA LEU A 14 3.16 -16.08 5.83
C LEU A 14 3.29 -14.56 5.74
N LEU A 15 3.85 -13.95 6.78
CA LEU A 15 4.35 -12.58 6.73
C LEU A 15 5.63 -12.63 5.90
N LEU A 16 5.56 -12.22 4.64
CA LEU A 16 6.76 -11.96 3.85
C LEU A 16 7.50 -10.76 4.44
N GLY A 17 8.46 -11.08 5.31
CA GLY A 17 9.53 -10.16 5.64
C GLY A 17 10.47 -10.09 4.44
N LEU A 18 10.54 -8.95 3.76
CA LEU A 18 11.64 -8.63 2.87
C LEU A 18 12.94 -8.67 3.68
N THR A 19 13.68 -9.76 3.57
CA THR A 19 15.08 -9.82 3.99
C THR A 19 15.90 -9.05 2.96
N LEU A 20 16.17 -7.79 3.22
CA LEU A 20 17.30 -7.09 2.63
C LEU A 20 18.57 -7.80 3.14
N SER A 21 19.18 -8.62 2.31
CA SER A 21 20.54 -9.11 2.50
C SER A 21 21.50 -7.94 2.31
N VAL A 22 21.80 -7.25 3.40
CA VAL A 22 22.96 -6.34 3.45
C VAL A 22 24.18 -7.23 3.65
N SER A 23 24.92 -7.43 2.56
CA SER A 23 26.27 -8.01 2.63
C SER A 23 27.15 -7.08 3.46
N ALA A 24 27.58 -7.55 4.62
CA ALA A 24 28.49 -6.85 5.49
C ALA A 24 29.86 -6.74 4.82
N PHE A 25 30.25 -5.53 4.45
CA PHE A 25 31.65 -5.16 4.34
C PHE A 25 32.05 -4.49 5.64
N GLY A 26 32.94 -5.16 6.38
CA GLY A 26 33.54 -4.63 7.60
C GLY A 26 34.41 -3.42 7.29
N GLY A 27 34.10 -2.30 7.94
CA GLY A 27 34.91 -1.10 7.96
C GLY A 27 34.49 -0.24 9.13
N GLN A 28 35.34 -0.07 10.12
CA GLN A 28 35.14 0.83 11.25
C GLN A 28 34.94 2.25 10.74
N VAL A 29 33.80 2.88 11.08
CA VAL A 29 33.59 4.32 10.84
C VAL A 29 33.66 5.04 12.18
N LYS A 30 34.74 5.83 12.32
CA LYS A 30 34.90 6.84 13.38
C LYS A 30 33.86 7.95 13.17
N SER A 31 33.22 8.38 14.24
CA SER A 31 32.29 9.50 14.26
C SER A 31 32.99 10.81 13.87
N ALA A 32 32.47 11.49 12.85
CA ALA A 32 32.68 12.90 12.64
C ALA A 32 31.58 13.47 11.72
N SER A 33 30.91 14.52 12.17
CA SER A 33 30.15 15.55 11.46
C SER A 33 29.98 15.38 9.94
N GLY A 34 28.80 15.01 9.46
CA GLY A 34 28.62 14.80 8.03
C GLY A 34 27.20 14.74 7.53
N ASN A 35 26.28 15.63 7.95
CA ASN A 35 24.96 15.75 7.31
C ASN A 35 25.07 16.19 5.83
N SER A 36 26.14 16.89 5.44
CA SER A 36 26.32 17.38 4.07
C SER A 36 26.73 16.30 3.06
N GLN A 37 27.43 15.25 3.48
CA GLN A 37 27.82 14.16 2.57
C GLN A 37 26.67 13.22 2.25
N LEU A 38 25.77 12.96 3.20
CA LEU A 38 24.59 12.15 2.99
C LEU A 38 23.58 12.85 2.07
N GLU A 39 23.39 14.17 2.25
CA GLU A 39 22.57 14.99 1.35
C GLU A 39 23.14 15.05 -0.07
N ASN A 40 24.46 15.13 -0.22
CA ASN A 40 25.11 15.13 -1.53
C ASN A 40 25.05 13.73 -2.19
N LEU A 41 25.12 12.64 -1.44
CA LEU A 41 24.94 11.29 -1.95
C LEU A 41 23.48 11.07 -2.42
N ILE A 42 22.51 11.55 -1.66
CA ILE A 42 21.10 11.51 -2.02
C ILE A 42 20.86 12.35 -3.28
N LYS A 43 21.35 13.58 -3.36
CA LYS A 43 21.25 14.46 -4.54
C LYS A 43 21.92 13.86 -5.77
N ASN A 44 23.10 13.25 -5.63
CA ASN A 44 23.80 12.61 -6.76
C ASN A 44 23.10 11.34 -7.23
N GLN A 45 22.43 10.60 -6.36
CA GLN A 45 21.64 9.44 -6.74
C GLN A 45 20.37 9.84 -7.51
N TYR A 46 19.76 10.99 -7.19
CA TYR A 46 18.60 11.52 -7.89
C TYR A 46 18.96 12.22 -9.21
N ASN A 47 20.10 12.94 -9.28
CA ASN A 47 20.52 13.62 -10.51
C ASN A 47 21.11 12.67 -11.59
N ASN A 48 21.60 11.49 -11.21
CA ASN A 48 22.08 10.49 -12.18
C ASN A 48 20.98 9.59 -12.74
N GLN A 49 19.75 9.67 -12.25
CA GLN A 49 18.57 9.03 -12.84
C GLN A 49 17.82 9.93 -13.84
N SER A 50 18.31 11.12 -14.14
CA SER A 50 17.95 11.83 -15.38
C SER A 50 18.61 11.10 -16.57
N ILE A 51 18.30 9.80 -16.71
CA ILE A 51 18.59 9.06 -17.93
C ILE A 51 17.76 9.71 -19.02
N ASN A 52 18.45 10.26 -20.00
CA ASN A 52 17.93 10.64 -21.30
C ASN A 52 17.06 9.50 -21.85
N LEU A 53 15.81 9.45 -21.48
CA LEU A 53 14.80 8.69 -22.19
C LEU A 53 14.56 9.46 -23.48
N ASN A 54 15.16 8.93 -24.54
CA ASN A 54 14.87 9.34 -25.90
C ASN A 54 13.44 8.89 -26.24
N VAL A 55 12.45 9.63 -25.74
CA VAL A 55 11.00 9.35 -25.83
C VAL A 55 10.43 9.82 -27.15
N ASN A 56 11.25 10.13 -28.16
CA ASN A 56 10.78 10.80 -29.38
C ASN A 56 10.24 9.89 -30.49
N SER A 57 10.09 8.59 -30.29
CA SER A 57 9.50 7.75 -31.33
C SER A 57 8.24 6.95 -30.96
N SER A 58 7.91 6.79 -29.67
CA SER A 58 6.74 5.98 -29.26
C SER A 58 5.50 6.79 -28.87
N VAL A 59 5.64 8.10 -28.65
CA VAL A 59 4.51 8.94 -28.17
C VAL A 59 3.63 9.43 -29.35
N LYS A 60 4.09 9.40 -30.57
CA LYS A 60 3.32 9.89 -31.73
C LYS A 60 2.16 8.99 -32.18
N ASN A 61 2.09 7.73 -31.75
CA ASN A 61 1.04 6.81 -32.19
C ASN A 61 -0.06 6.53 -31.14
N MET A 62 -0.05 7.19 -29.97
CA MET A 62 -1.09 7.03 -28.95
C MET A 62 -2.11 8.18 -28.87
N GLN A 63 -2.10 9.11 -29.84
CA GLN A 63 -2.95 10.31 -29.78
C GLN A 63 -4.34 10.17 -30.41
N GLN A 64 -4.80 8.99 -30.73
CA GLN A 64 -6.19 8.81 -31.21
C GLN A 64 -6.80 7.56 -30.61
N THR A 65 -7.42 7.66 -29.45
CA THR A 65 -8.69 6.99 -29.07
C THR A 65 -8.98 7.22 -27.59
N GLY A 66 -10.05 7.95 -27.30
CA GLY A 66 -10.69 8.03 -25.98
C GLY A 66 -10.01 8.98 -25.00
N SER A 67 -10.52 10.20 -24.95
CA SER A 67 -10.03 11.33 -24.18
C SER A 67 -10.17 11.14 -22.66
N TYR A 68 -9.16 10.61 -22.01
CA TYR A 68 -8.87 10.99 -20.64
C TYR A 68 -8.05 12.28 -20.71
N THR A 69 -8.71 13.42 -20.49
CA THR A 69 -8.01 14.69 -20.26
C THR A 69 -7.36 14.59 -18.89
N LYS A 70 -6.02 14.50 -18.87
CA LYS A 70 -5.23 14.56 -17.66
C LYS A 70 -5.62 15.85 -16.90
N PRO A 71 -6.14 15.77 -15.65
CA PRO A 71 -6.51 16.98 -14.91
C PRO A 71 -5.31 17.92 -14.78
N SER A 72 -5.57 19.24 -14.74
CA SER A 72 -4.53 20.23 -14.45
C SER A 72 -3.86 19.90 -13.11
N THR A 73 -2.56 20.12 -13.01
CA THR A 73 -1.77 19.86 -11.78
C THR A 73 -2.29 20.61 -10.56
N THR A 74 -3.06 21.68 -10.76
CA THR A 74 -3.63 22.53 -9.70
C THR A 74 -5.07 22.18 -9.33
N GLU A 75 -5.74 21.28 -10.05
CA GLU A 75 -7.11 20.88 -9.72
C GLU A 75 -7.15 19.95 -8.50
N PHE A 76 -8.02 20.29 -7.54
CA PHE A 76 -8.35 19.39 -6.44
C PHE A 76 -9.17 18.22 -6.99
N ILE A 77 -8.74 17.01 -6.70
CA ILE A 77 -9.48 15.81 -7.03
C ILE A 77 -10.42 15.51 -5.87
N SER A 78 -11.72 15.73 -6.08
CA SER A 78 -12.74 15.27 -5.13
C SER A 78 -13.08 13.80 -5.39
N THR A 79 -13.11 13.01 -4.33
CA THR A 79 -13.48 11.59 -4.41
C THR A 79 -14.99 11.37 -4.42
N THR A 80 -15.79 12.43 -4.21
CA THR A 80 -17.26 12.34 -4.13
C THR A 80 -17.93 13.31 -5.10
N ASN A 81 -18.79 12.78 -5.96
CA ASN A 81 -19.77 13.57 -6.70
C ASN A 81 -20.92 13.96 -5.74
N GLY A 82 -20.69 14.92 -4.86
CA GLY A 82 -21.72 15.50 -3.98
C GLY A 82 -21.97 14.74 -2.69
N LYS A 83 -22.07 15.49 -1.59
CA LYS A 83 -22.45 15.15 -0.21
C LYS A 83 -22.03 13.76 0.28
N SER A 84 -20.99 13.71 1.12
CA SER A 84 -20.71 12.51 1.92
C SER A 84 -21.94 12.20 2.81
N GLN A 85 -22.65 11.12 2.50
CA GLN A 85 -23.82 10.68 3.28
C GLN A 85 -23.44 10.27 4.71
N ASP A 86 -22.14 10.08 5.01
CA ASP A 86 -21.66 9.47 6.25
C ASP A 86 -20.88 10.41 7.18
N GLY A 87 -20.88 11.73 6.93
CA GLY A 87 -20.11 12.69 7.74
C GLY A 87 -18.60 12.45 7.73
N MET A 88 -18.08 11.85 6.64
CA MET A 88 -16.67 11.62 6.43
C MET A 88 -16.02 12.84 5.78
N PRO A 89 -14.80 13.20 6.16
CA PRO A 89 -14.10 14.29 5.50
C PRO A 89 -13.86 13.96 4.02
N GLU A 90 -14.11 14.94 3.18
CA GLU A 90 -13.76 14.87 1.77
C GLU A 90 -12.24 14.93 1.63
N LEU A 91 -11.67 14.10 0.76
CA LEU A 91 -10.26 14.15 0.44
C LEU A 91 -9.99 15.40 -0.42
N LYS A 92 -9.30 16.38 0.13
CA LYS A 92 -8.91 17.63 -0.54
C LYS A 92 -7.42 17.64 -0.82
N LEU A 93 -6.98 16.81 -1.77
CA LEU A 93 -5.59 16.79 -2.22
C LEU A 93 -5.50 17.18 -3.68
N THR A 94 -4.45 17.93 -4.02
CA THR A 94 -4.09 18.13 -5.42
C THR A 94 -3.62 16.82 -6.04
N ARG A 95 -3.61 16.76 -7.37
CA ARG A 95 -3.07 15.60 -8.08
C ARG A 95 -1.61 15.32 -7.71
N GLU A 96 -0.80 16.35 -7.54
CA GLU A 96 0.60 16.23 -7.12
C GLU A 96 0.73 15.62 -5.73
N GLN A 97 -0.10 16.05 -4.79
CA GLN A 97 -0.14 15.47 -3.45
C GLN A 97 -0.56 14.00 -3.47
N LEU A 98 -1.55 13.64 -4.29
CA LEU A 98 -1.93 12.24 -4.49
C LEU A 98 -0.80 11.41 -5.09
N LEU A 99 -0.09 11.95 -6.09
CA LEU A 99 1.07 11.29 -6.69
C LEU A 99 2.22 11.12 -5.69
N SER A 100 2.43 12.10 -4.81
CA SER A 100 3.43 12.01 -3.74
C SER A 100 3.12 10.84 -2.80
N VAL A 101 1.86 10.73 -2.34
CA VAL A 101 1.41 9.58 -1.53
C VAL A 101 1.56 8.26 -2.30
N ALA A 102 1.15 8.24 -3.57
CA ALA A 102 1.25 7.07 -4.43
C ALA A 102 2.69 6.59 -4.59
N ASN A 103 3.61 7.52 -4.82
CA ASN A 103 5.03 7.22 -4.97
C ASN A 103 5.64 6.68 -3.68
N LYS A 104 5.22 7.20 -2.52
CA LYS A 104 5.68 6.66 -1.23
C LYS A 104 5.17 5.25 -0.97
N ILE A 105 3.91 4.97 -1.26
CA ILE A 105 3.35 3.62 -1.19
C ILE A 105 4.08 2.71 -2.17
N PHE A 106 4.28 3.15 -3.41
CA PHE A 106 5.03 2.42 -4.43
C PHE A 106 6.45 2.06 -3.95
N GLN A 107 7.18 3.01 -3.35
CA GLN A 107 8.50 2.73 -2.79
C GLN A 107 8.46 1.68 -1.68
N ASN A 108 7.47 1.75 -0.78
CA ASN A 108 7.35 0.81 0.34
C ASN A 108 6.99 -0.61 -0.12
N GLU A 109 6.13 -0.74 -1.13
CA GLU A 109 5.59 -2.03 -1.57
C GLU A 109 6.44 -2.69 -2.68
N THR A 110 7.04 -1.89 -3.56
CA THR A 110 7.77 -2.40 -4.74
C THR A 110 9.28 -2.22 -4.66
N GLY A 111 9.79 -1.59 -3.61
CA GLY A 111 11.20 -1.18 -3.51
C GLY A 111 11.58 -0.10 -4.54
N GLY A 112 10.62 0.61 -5.13
CA GLY A 112 10.83 1.65 -6.14
C GLY A 112 11.07 1.09 -7.56
N SER A 113 10.90 -0.22 -7.78
CA SER A 113 11.04 -0.81 -9.11
C SER A 113 9.72 -0.83 -9.86
N VAL A 114 9.65 -0.12 -10.99
CA VAL A 114 8.47 -0.10 -11.87
C VAL A 114 8.11 -1.50 -12.37
N SER A 115 9.12 -2.35 -12.60
CA SER A 115 8.92 -3.74 -12.99
C SER A 115 8.07 -4.51 -11.96
N ASN A 116 8.17 -4.17 -10.67
CA ASN A 116 7.44 -4.84 -9.59
C ASN A 116 5.97 -4.41 -9.48
N LEU A 117 5.50 -3.52 -10.37
CA LEU A 117 4.06 -3.25 -10.53
C LEU A 117 3.28 -4.42 -11.13
N VAL A 118 3.97 -5.42 -11.67
CA VAL A 118 3.40 -6.73 -12.03
C VAL A 118 4.34 -7.78 -11.48
N ASP A 119 3.95 -8.42 -10.38
CA ASP A 119 4.83 -9.36 -9.68
C ASP A 119 4.07 -10.54 -9.09
N TRP A 120 4.82 -11.54 -8.65
CA TRP A 120 4.29 -12.72 -7.97
C TRP A 120 5.25 -13.11 -6.85
N ASN A 121 4.88 -12.85 -5.61
CA ASN A 121 5.72 -13.11 -4.46
C ASN A 121 5.95 -14.60 -4.21
N ASP A 122 7.09 -14.93 -3.59
CA ASP A 122 7.36 -16.30 -3.17
C ASP A 122 6.36 -16.76 -2.10
N GLY A 123 5.85 -17.98 -2.29
CA GLY A 123 4.88 -18.57 -1.37
C GLY A 123 3.43 -18.13 -1.59
N GLU A 124 3.14 -17.21 -2.51
CA GLU A 124 1.79 -16.87 -2.93
C GLU A 124 1.34 -17.75 -4.11
N ASN A 125 0.05 -17.93 -4.23
CA ASN A 125 -0.57 -18.69 -5.34
C ASN A 125 -1.30 -17.78 -6.34
N PHE A 126 -0.98 -16.49 -6.32
CA PHE A 126 -1.54 -15.44 -7.18
C PHE A 126 -0.50 -14.35 -7.46
N PRO A 127 -0.57 -13.68 -8.63
CA PRO A 127 0.16 -12.43 -8.86
C PRO A 127 -0.51 -11.26 -8.15
N SER A 128 0.26 -10.21 -7.90
CA SER A 128 -0.20 -8.92 -7.41
C SER A 128 0.24 -7.79 -8.33
N LEU A 129 -0.64 -6.82 -8.58
CA LEU A 129 -0.45 -5.77 -9.56
C LEU A 129 -0.67 -4.38 -8.95
N GLY A 130 0.03 -3.39 -9.51
CA GLY A 130 -0.09 -2.00 -9.12
C GLY A 130 0.55 -1.66 -7.77
N ILE A 131 0.43 -0.39 -7.35
CA ILE A 131 1.04 0.13 -6.12
C ILE A 131 0.39 -0.44 -4.84
N GLY A 132 -0.84 -0.92 -4.92
CA GLY A 132 -1.57 -1.50 -3.80
C GLY A 132 -1.45 -3.03 -3.71
N HIS A 133 -0.56 -3.64 -4.50
CA HIS A 133 -0.43 -5.10 -4.60
C HIS A 133 -1.79 -5.77 -4.75
N PHE A 134 -2.61 -5.29 -5.73
CA PHE A 134 -3.94 -5.82 -5.98
C PHE A 134 -3.86 -7.28 -6.43
N THR A 135 -4.43 -8.16 -5.64
CA THR A 135 -4.38 -9.62 -5.83
C THR A 135 -5.25 -10.05 -7.01
N TRP A 136 -4.71 -10.91 -7.88
CA TRP A 136 -5.39 -11.44 -9.05
C TRP A 136 -5.41 -12.97 -9.03
N PHE A 137 -6.47 -13.53 -8.47
CA PHE A 137 -6.57 -14.99 -8.32
C PHE A 137 -6.82 -15.68 -9.65
N LYS A 138 -6.33 -16.91 -9.76
CA LYS A 138 -6.62 -17.82 -10.85
C LYS A 138 -8.05 -18.35 -10.75
N ALA A 139 -8.64 -18.76 -11.87
CA ALA A 139 -9.96 -19.41 -11.88
C ALA A 139 -9.97 -20.70 -11.06
N SER A 140 -8.89 -21.49 -11.12
CA SER A 140 -8.68 -22.75 -10.40
C SER A 140 -8.16 -22.57 -8.97
N GLY A 141 -7.76 -21.36 -8.58
CA GLY A 141 -7.13 -21.09 -7.30
C GLY A 141 -8.11 -21.07 -6.14
N GLY A 142 -7.80 -21.82 -5.08
CA GLY A 142 -8.51 -21.68 -3.80
C GLY A 142 -8.37 -20.24 -3.31
N ARG A 143 -9.50 -19.60 -3.00
CA ARG A 143 -9.53 -18.25 -2.44
C ARG A 143 -8.95 -18.33 -1.03
N SER A 144 -7.80 -17.69 -0.82
CA SER A 144 -7.33 -17.42 0.54
C SER A 144 -8.33 -16.48 1.21
N GLY A 145 -8.34 -16.39 2.54
CA GLY A 145 -9.24 -15.51 3.29
C GLY A 145 -9.10 -14.00 2.96
N PHE A 146 -8.20 -13.64 2.04
CA PHE A 146 -8.09 -12.32 1.43
C PHE A 146 -8.88 -12.31 0.12
N GLY A 147 -9.77 -11.33 -0.05
CA GLY A 147 -10.53 -11.15 -1.28
C GLY A 147 -9.63 -10.85 -2.48
N ASP A 148 -10.08 -11.23 -3.66
CA ASP A 148 -9.49 -10.85 -4.95
C ASP A 148 -9.71 -9.34 -5.17
N SER A 149 -8.67 -8.54 -5.04
CA SER A 149 -8.80 -7.07 -5.03
C SER A 149 -8.58 -6.40 -6.39
N LEU A 150 -7.95 -7.09 -7.35
CA LEU A 150 -7.75 -6.52 -8.68
C LEU A 150 -9.06 -6.32 -9.44
N PRO A 151 -10.04 -7.22 -9.42
CA PRO A 151 -11.32 -6.98 -10.08
C PRO A 151 -12.06 -5.75 -9.58
N ASP A 152 -11.98 -5.45 -8.28
CA ASP A 152 -12.55 -4.21 -7.73
C ASP A 152 -11.83 -2.98 -8.26
N MET A 153 -10.48 -3.03 -8.35
CA MET A 153 -9.67 -1.98 -8.95
C MET A 153 -10.02 -1.79 -10.44
N VAL A 154 -10.20 -2.89 -11.20
CA VAL A 154 -10.62 -2.84 -12.61
C VAL A 154 -12.01 -2.20 -12.76
N ALA A 155 -12.96 -2.54 -11.89
CA ALA A 155 -14.28 -1.91 -11.87
C ALA A 155 -14.18 -0.41 -11.58
N TYR A 156 -13.28 -0.03 -10.66
CA TYR A 156 -13.02 1.38 -10.35
C TYR A 156 -12.42 2.14 -11.54
N PHE A 157 -11.43 1.59 -12.24
CA PHE A 157 -10.90 2.17 -13.47
C PHE A 157 -12.02 2.40 -14.51
N ARG A 158 -12.90 1.41 -14.72
CA ARG A 158 -14.05 1.55 -15.62
C ARG A 158 -14.97 2.69 -15.20
N SER A 159 -15.28 2.81 -13.91
CA SER A 159 -16.13 3.87 -13.36
C SER A 159 -15.54 5.28 -13.56
N LYS A 160 -14.22 5.38 -13.70
CA LYS A 160 -13.49 6.63 -13.99
C LYS A 160 -13.25 6.85 -15.48
N GLY A 161 -13.80 6.02 -16.35
CA GLY A 161 -13.63 6.13 -17.82
C GLY A 161 -12.21 5.81 -18.30
N ILE A 162 -11.41 5.12 -17.50
CA ILE A 162 -10.03 4.76 -17.86
C ILE A 162 -10.05 3.57 -18.82
N LYS A 163 -9.39 3.74 -19.97
CA LYS A 163 -9.23 2.66 -20.95
C LYS A 163 -8.27 1.60 -20.39
N LEU A 164 -8.74 0.38 -20.32
CA LEU A 164 -7.98 -0.75 -19.78
C LEU A 164 -7.10 -1.41 -20.86
N PRO A 165 -5.91 -1.93 -20.50
CA PRO A 165 -5.21 -2.93 -21.28
C PRO A 165 -6.12 -4.12 -21.59
N LYS A 166 -5.94 -4.71 -22.79
CA LYS A 166 -6.77 -5.82 -23.26
C LYS A 166 -6.81 -6.97 -22.24
N ILE A 167 -5.67 -7.32 -21.70
CA ILE A 167 -5.53 -8.41 -20.72
C ILE A 167 -6.39 -8.18 -19.45
N LEU A 168 -6.56 -6.93 -18.98
CA LEU A 168 -7.44 -6.59 -17.86
C LEU A 168 -8.92 -6.49 -18.28
N ALA A 169 -9.17 -6.06 -19.51
CA ALA A 169 -10.53 -5.89 -20.01
C ALA A 169 -11.25 -7.24 -20.22
N GLU A 170 -10.51 -8.25 -20.67
CA GLU A 170 -11.02 -9.56 -21.10
C GLU A 170 -10.91 -10.65 -20.02
N ASN A 171 -10.06 -10.47 -19.01
CA ASN A 171 -9.81 -11.51 -18.00
C ASN A 171 -10.29 -11.11 -16.63
N ARG A 172 -11.29 -11.84 -16.11
CA ARG A 172 -11.74 -11.73 -14.70
C ARG A 172 -10.73 -12.35 -13.75
N PHE A 173 -10.05 -13.41 -14.16
CA PHE A 173 -9.07 -14.17 -13.40
C PHE A 173 -7.69 -14.03 -14.03
N SER A 174 -6.64 -14.25 -13.22
CA SER A 174 -5.27 -14.25 -13.71
C SER A 174 -5.10 -15.22 -14.88
N PRO A 175 -4.54 -14.78 -16.01
CA PRO A 175 -4.26 -15.65 -17.14
C PRO A 175 -3.00 -16.51 -16.94
N TRP A 176 -2.23 -16.25 -15.88
CA TRP A 176 -1.02 -17.00 -15.56
C TRP A 176 -1.30 -18.06 -14.50
N GLU A 177 -0.87 -19.28 -14.76
CA GLU A 177 -1.08 -20.42 -13.86
C GLU A 177 0.00 -20.54 -12.78
N SER A 178 1.18 -19.91 -12.97
CA SER A 178 2.27 -19.98 -12.00
C SER A 178 3.17 -18.75 -12.02
N LYS A 179 3.91 -18.54 -10.90
CA LYS A 179 4.98 -17.55 -10.82
C LYS A 179 6.02 -17.75 -11.93
N SER A 180 6.42 -18.99 -12.18
CA SER A 180 7.43 -19.32 -13.21
C SER A 180 6.97 -18.88 -14.59
N GLU A 181 5.69 -19.07 -14.93
CA GLU A 181 5.12 -18.63 -16.20
C GLU A 181 5.19 -17.10 -16.33
N LEU A 182 4.64 -16.37 -15.33
CA LEU A 182 4.66 -14.91 -15.32
C LEU A 182 6.08 -14.37 -15.46
N MET A 183 7.02 -14.86 -14.63
CA MET A 183 8.39 -14.35 -14.60
C MET A 183 9.14 -14.68 -15.90
N SER A 184 8.89 -15.85 -16.49
CA SER A 184 9.46 -16.24 -17.79
C SER A 184 8.94 -15.34 -18.92
N LYS A 185 7.65 -15.03 -18.96
CA LYS A 185 7.09 -14.08 -19.94
C LYS A 185 7.64 -12.66 -19.72
N LYS A 186 7.68 -12.21 -18.47
CA LYS A 186 8.19 -10.89 -18.08
C LYS A 186 9.66 -10.71 -18.50
N SER A 187 10.52 -11.71 -18.25
CA SER A 187 11.94 -11.67 -18.62
C SER A 187 12.19 -11.64 -20.13
N ARG A 188 11.25 -12.17 -20.93
CA ARG A 188 11.31 -12.12 -22.40
C ARG A 188 10.69 -10.85 -23.00
N GLY A 189 10.22 -9.92 -22.15
CA GLY A 189 9.61 -8.68 -22.63
C GLY A 189 8.23 -8.86 -23.25
N ASP A 190 7.42 -9.78 -22.70
CA ASP A 190 6.05 -10.02 -23.14
C ASP A 190 5.27 -8.70 -23.20
N LYS A 191 4.59 -8.44 -24.33
CA LYS A 191 3.97 -7.15 -24.63
C LYS A 191 2.81 -6.83 -23.69
N ASP A 192 2.01 -7.81 -23.34
CA ASP A 192 0.85 -7.63 -22.43
C ASP A 192 1.34 -7.27 -21.03
N ILE A 193 2.45 -7.88 -20.57
CA ILE A 193 3.06 -7.56 -19.28
C ILE A 193 3.69 -6.16 -19.29
N GLN A 194 4.37 -5.76 -20.36
CA GLN A 194 4.94 -4.42 -20.49
C GLN A 194 3.82 -3.35 -20.54
N GLU A 195 2.71 -3.62 -21.23
CA GLU A 195 1.53 -2.75 -21.25
C GLU A 195 0.92 -2.62 -19.84
N LEU A 196 0.80 -3.72 -19.09
CA LEU A 196 0.33 -3.69 -17.70
C LEU A 196 1.24 -2.85 -16.79
N ILE A 197 2.55 -3.07 -16.85
CA ILE A 197 3.52 -2.30 -16.06
C ILE A 197 3.36 -0.81 -16.35
N SER A 198 3.34 -0.43 -17.63
CA SER A 198 3.15 0.96 -18.07
C SER A 198 1.79 1.52 -17.62
N PHE A 199 0.73 0.73 -17.72
CA PHE A 199 -0.62 1.12 -17.30
C PHE A 199 -0.67 1.44 -15.80
N PHE A 200 -0.18 0.54 -14.95
CA PHE A 200 -0.17 0.77 -13.49
C PHE A 200 0.76 1.91 -13.10
N ASP A 201 1.88 2.09 -13.81
CA ASP A 201 2.78 3.22 -13.59
C ASP A 201 2.10 4.57 -13.89
N ASN A 202 1.38 4.66 -15.00
CA ASN A 202 0.71 5.88 -15.44
C ASN A 202 -0.60 6.19 -14.69
N THR A 203 -1.11 5.27 -13.89
CA THR A 203 -2.39 5.42 -13.16
C THR A 203 -2.22 5.40 -11.63
N ARG A 204 -1.04 5.71 -11.11
CA ARG A 204 -0.74 5.68 -9.67
C ARG A 204 -1.69 6.57 -8.85
N ASP A 205 -2.04 7.76 -9.35
CA ASP A 205 -2.99 8.68 -8.75
C ASP A 205 -4.39 8.07 -8.60
N ILE A 206 -4.88 7.39 -9.65
CA ILE A 206 -6.18 6.71 -9.61
C ILE A 206 -6.15 5.52 -8.64
N GLN A 207 -5.04 4.79 -8.57
CA GLN A 207 -4.88 3.68 -7.63
C GLN A 207 -4.94 4.15 -6.17
N VAL A 208 -4.29 5.27 -5.83
CA VAL A 208 -4.38 5.86 -4.48
C VAL A 208 -5.80 6.28 -4.15
N MET A 209 -6.52 6.89 -5.09
CA MET A 209 -7.93 7.24 -4.88
C MET A 209 -8.77 6.00 -4.57
N PHE A 210 -8.58 4.90 -5.30
CA PHE A 210 -9.27 3.63 -5.02
C PHE A 210 -8.92 3.08 -3.62
N ILE A 211 -7.64 3.10 -3.24
CA ILE A 211 -7.19 2.65 -1.92
C ILE A 211 -7.86 3.51 -0.82
N TYR A 212 -7.99 4.81 -1.04
CA TYR A 212 -8.70 5.69 -0.11
C TYR A 212 -10.19 5.39 0.00
N GLU A 213 -10.88 5.14 -1.13
CA GLU A 213 -12.30 4.73 -1.09
C GLU A 213 -12.50 3.40 -0.33
N ARG A 214 -11.59 2.45 -0.52
CA ARG A 214 -11.58 1.21 0.28
C ARG A 214 -11.36 1.49 1.76
N LEU A 215 -10.43 2.38 2.09
CA LEU A 215 -10.16 2.78 3.47
C LEU A 215 -11.42 3.41 4.12
N LYS A 216 -12.15 4.27 3.40
CA LYS A 216 -13.43 4.82 3.88
C LYS A 216 -14.46 3.71 4.11
N SER A 217 -14.60 2.79 3.18
CA SER A 217 -15.50 1.63 3.36
C SER A 217 -15.11 0.77 4.56
N SER A 218 -13.82 0.59 4.80
CA SER A 218 -13.30 -0.13 5.98
C SER A 218 -13.62 0.58 7.29
N LEU A 219 -13.72 1.91 7.28
CA LEU A 219 -14.07 2.66 8.50
C LEU A 219 -15.43 2.24 9.04
N GLY A 220 -16.45 2.04 8.18
CA GLY A 220 -17.76 1.56 8.60
C GLY A 220 -17.68 0.25 9.39
N LYS A 221 -16.86 -0.69 8.91
CA LYS A 221 -16.61 -1.98 9.58
C LYS A 221 -15.88 -1.80 10.91
N MET A 222 -14.86 -0.93 10.94
CA MET A 222 -14.10 -0.63 12.15
C MET A 222 -15.00 0.04 13.22
N LEU A 223 -15.86 0.98 12.82
CA LEU A 223 -16.84 1.63 13.71
C LEU A 223 -17.81 0.61 14.30
N ASN A 224 -18.30 -0.33 13.48
CA ASN A 224 -19.22 -1.37 13.97
C ASN A 224 -18.54 -2.32 14.98
N ALA A 225 -17.24 -2.54 14.84
CA ALA A 225 -16.46 -3.39 15.73
C ALA A 225 -15.87 -2.65 16.95
N SER A 226 -16.01 -1.33 17.02
CA SER A 226 -15.46 -0.50 18.09
C SER A 226 -16.47 -0.29 19.22
N SER A 227 -15.98 -0.35 20.46
CA SER A 227 -16.72 0.08 21.66
C SER A 227 -16.76 1.60 21.83
N ASN A 228 -15.83 2.33 21.20
CA ASN A 228 -15.78 3.80 21.21
C ASN A 228 -15.76 4.36 19.79
N LYS A 229 -16.94 4.30 19.14
CA LYS A 229 -17.14 4.71 17.76
C LYS A 229 -16.81 6.16 17.52
N GLU A 230 -17.18 7.04 18.48
CA GLU A 230 -16.96 8.48 18.36
C GLU A 230 -15.46 8.81 18.35
N ASN A 231 -14.70 8.31 19.32
CA ASN A 231 -13.25 8.52 19.33
C ASN A 231 -12.61 7.98 18.05
N LEU A 232 -12.97 6.77 17.62
CA LEU A 232 -12.40 6.17 16.42
C LEU A 232 -12.68 7.04 15.18
N LYS A 233 -13.91 7.53 15.00
CA LYS A 233 -14.29 8.44 13.92
C LYS A 233 -13.50 9.75 13.99
N ASN A 234 -13.40 10.35 15.18
CA ASN A 234 -12.68 11.60 15.38
C ASN A 234 -11.20 11.45 15.06
N GLN A 235 -10.56 10.37 15.50
CA GLN A 235 -9.13 10.14 15.19
C GLN A 235 -8.89 9.83 13.71
N PHE A 236 -9.79 9.10 13.06
CA PHE A 236 -9.71 8.90 11.61
C PHE A 236 -9.80 10.22 10.85
N ASN A 237 -10.79 11.04 11.15
CA ASN A 237 -11.00 12.35 10.53
C ASN A 237 -9.79 13.27 10.77
N ARG A 238 -9.31 13.31 12.01
CA ARG A 238 -8.11 14.05 12.40
C ARG A 238 -6.89 13.65 11.57
N MET A 239 -6.70 12.36 11.29
CA MET A 239 -5.63 11.88 10.44
C MET A 239 -5.84 12.26 8.97
N VAL A 240 -7.07 12.19 8.44
CA VAL A 240 -7.37 12.62 7.07
C VAL A 240 -7.12 14.12 6.88
N GLU A 241 -7.42 14.94 7.88
CA GLU A 241 -7.19 16.39 7.88
C GLU A 241 -5.71 16.78 8.12
N THR A 242 -4.89 15.83 8.58
CA THR A 242 -3.46 16.05 8.82
C THR A 242 -2.68 15.85 7.53
N PRO A 243 -1.83 16.79 7.09
CA PRO A 243 -0.86 16.52 6.04
C PRO A 243 -0.08 15.24 6.34
N ASN A 244 0.11 14.37 5.36
CA ASN A 244 0.70 13.03 5.49
C ASN A 244 -0.14 11.99 6.26
N GLY A 245 -1.19 12.38 6.95
CA GLY A 245 -2.02 11.45 7.72
C GLY A 245 -2.72 10.41 6.84
N LEU A 246 -3.10 10.79 5.61
CA LEU A 246 -3.63 9.85 4.63
C LEU A 246 -2.61 8.75 4.30
N TYR A 247 -1.34 9.11 4.10
CA TYR A 247 -0.27 8.13 3.89
C TYR A 247 -0.17 7.17 5.08
N ALA A 248 -0.17 7.69 6.30
CA ALA A 248 -0.09 6.87 7.50
C ALA A 248 -1.26 5.88 7.64
N LEU A 249 -2.49 6.34 7.36
CA LEU A 249 -3.69 5.49 7.38
C LEU A 249 -3.61 4.36 6.35
N ILE A 250 -3.28 4.70 5.10
CA ILE A 250 -3.20 3.75 3.99
C ILE A 250 -2.08 2.74 4.22
N ASP A 251 -0.87 3.23 4.55
CA ASP A 251 0.28 2.35 4.76
C ASP A 251 0.03 1.40 5.93
N TYR A 252 -0.54 1.88 7.04
CA TYR A 252 -0.78 1.03 8.19
C TYR A 252 -1.86 -0.03 7.94
N VAL A 253 -2.94 0.30 7.25
CA VAL A 253 -3.98 -0.70 6.93
C VAL A 253 -3.45 -1.76 5.96
N ASN A 254 -2.63 -1.37 4.99
CA ASN A 254 -1.96 -2.32 4.11
C ASN A 254 -0.96 -3.20 4.89
N PHE A 255 -0.24 -2.60 5.82
CA PHE A 255 0.79 -3.27 6.61
C PHE A 255 0.23 -4.24 7.66
N LYS A 256 -0.87 -3.89 8.33
CA LYS A 256 -1.38 -4.63 9.49
C LYS A 256 -2.88 -4.94 9.45
N GLY A 257 -3.57 -4.49 8.43
CA GLY A 257 -5.00 -4.71 8.25
C GLY A 257 -5.88 -3.78 9.07
N GLU A 258 -7.16 -4.01 8.97
CA GLU A 258 -8.21 -3.19 9.61
C GLU A 258 -8.31 -3.42 11.14
N GLY A 259 -7.92 -4.59 11.62
CA GLY A 259 -8.03 -4.97 13.03
C GLY A 259 -9.43 -5.41 13.45
N LEU A 260 -10.17 -6.04 12.54
CA LEU A 260 -11.47 -6.66 12.80
C LEU A 260 -11.29 -7.99 13.55
N SER A 261 -12.32 -8.40 14.29
CA SER A 261 -12.32 -9.61 15.10
C SER A 261 -12.07 -10.88 14.25
N GLY A 262 -11.26 -11.80 14.74
CA GLY A 262 -11.09 -13.13 14.16
C GLY A 262 -10.07 -13.26 13.02
N VAL A 263 -9.58 -12.15 12.45
CA VAL A 263 -8.68 -12.20 11.27
C VAL A 263 -7.22 -11.96 11.63
N SER A 264 -6.95 -11.05 12.55
CA SER A 264 -5.58 -10.66 12.93
C SER A 264 -5.50 -10.40 14.43
N SER A 265 -5.42 -11.49 15.22
CA SER A 265 -5.32 -11.39 16.68
C SER A 265 -4.57 -12.57 17.27
N TYR A 266 -3.84 -12.31 18.37
CA TYR A 266 -3.28 -13.31 19.28
C TYR A 266 -3.93 -13.12 20.65
N ASN A 267 -4.44 -14.16 21.25
CA ASN A 267 -5.15 -14.09 22.53
C ASN A 267 -6.26 -13.01 22.54
N ASN A 268 -7.01 -12.89 21.47
CA ASN A 268 -8.04 -11.85 21.25
C ASN A 268 -7.51 -10.40 21.25
N VAL A 269 -6.20 -10.20 21.16
CA VAL A 269 -5.56 -8.89 21.02
C VAL A 269 -5.24 -8.65 19.56
N ALA A 270 -6.02 -7.80 18.90
CA ALA A 270 -5.77 -7.39 17.52
C ALA A 270 -4.79 -6.21 17.44
N TRP A 271 -4.21 -5.98 16.24
CA TRP A 271 -3.15 -5.01 16.00
C TRP A 271 -3.31 -4.18 14.71
N GLY A 272 -4.52 -4.13 14.15
CA GLY A 272 -4.81 -3.36 12.94
C GLY A 272 -5.06 -1.88 13.18
N LEU A 273 -5.47 -1.18 12.13
CA LEU A 273 -5.69 0.26 12.14
C LEU A 273 -6.70 0.68 13.22
N ARG A 274 -7.78 -0.12 13.42
CA ARG A 274 -8.77 0.16 14.46
C ARG A 274 -8.12 0.34 15.83
N GLN A 275 -7.24 -0.57 16.23
CA GLN A 275 -6.57 -0.52 17.54
C GLN A 275 -5.65 0.69 17.70
N VAL A 276 -5.01 1.12 16.59
CA VAL A 276 -4.19 2.33 16.60
C VAL A 276 -5.06 3.55 16.86
N LEU A 277 -6.13 3.72 16.09
CA LEU A 277 -7.06 4.86 16.25
C LEU A 277 -7.77 4.87 17.60
N GLU A 278 -8.19 3.71 18.11
CA GLU A 278 -8.79 3.59 19.45
C GLU A 278 -7.82 4.01 20.58
N ASN A 279 -6.52 3.81 20.38
CA ASN A 279 -5.51 4.19 21.36
C ASN A 279 -5.18 5.70 21.36
N MET A 280 -5.47 6.41 20.27
CA MET A 280 -5.27 7.85 20.15
C MET A 280 -6.33 8.63 20.94
N LYS A 281 -5.97 9.78 21.52
CA LYS A 281 -6.83 10.62 22.35
C LYS A 281 -6.71 12.12 22.06
N GLY A 282 -5.66 12.53 21.36
CA GLY A 282 -5.37 13.93 21.07
C GLY A 282 -6.38 14.56 20.12
N THR A 283 -6.34 15.88 20.03
CA THR A 283 -7.23 16.69 19.18
C THR A 283 -6.49 17.55 18.16
N ALA A 284 -5.19 17.84 18.40
CA ALA A 284 -4.39 18.63 17.47
C ALA A 284 -4.07 17.86 16.19
N THR A 285 -4.20 18.52 15.04
CA THR A 285 -3.79 18.01 13.71
C THR A 285 -2.28 18.23 13.44
N GLY A 286 -1.82 17.90 12.28
CA GLY A 286 -0.43 18.11 11.87
C GLY A 286 0.56 17.17 12.55
N GLN A 287 1.74 17.67 12.86
CA GLN A 287 2.85 16.85 13.38
C GLN A 287 2.48 16.09 14.67
N SER A 288 1.74 16.74 15.58
CA SER A 288 1.28 16.09 16.82
C SER A 288 0.38 14.87 16.57
N ALA A 289 -0.46 14.92 15.54
CA ALA A 289 -1.29 13.78 15.16
C ALA A 289 -0.45 12.62 14.60
N LEU A 290 0.55 12.92 13.77
CA LEU A 290 1.45 11.90 13.20
C LEU A 290 2.32 11.25 14.28
N GLU A 291 2.81 12.02 15.24
CA GLU A 291 3.58 11.51 16.37
C GLU A 291 2.72 10.59 17.26
N GLU A 292 1.50 11.01 17.56
CA GLU A 292 0.57 10.19 18.35
C GLU A 292 0.18 8.93 17.60
N PHE A 293 -0.11 9.00 16.29
CA PHE A 293 -0.40 7.83 15.47
C PHE A 293 0.77 6.84 15.47
N SER A 294 1.99 7.34 15.21
CA SER A 294 3.20 6.51 15.22
C SER A 294 3.43 5.85 16.58
N ASN A 295 3.27 6.58 17.68
CA ASN A 295 3.42 6.05 19.04
C ASN A 295 2.33 5.02 19.37
N SER A 296 1.08 5.28 18.95
CA SER A 296 -0.04 4.34 19.09
C SER A 296 0.19 3.07 18.28
N ALA A 297 0.71 3.20 17.06
CA ALA A 297 1.08 2.06 16.22
C ALA A 297 2.19 1.21 16.87
N LYS A 298 3.23 1.85 17.39
CA LYS A 298 4.31 1.14 18.13
C LYS A 298 3.77 0.39 19.34
N TYR A 299 2.92 1.02 20.12
CA TYR A 299 2.26 0.38 21.26
C TYR A 299 1.46 -0.86 20.86
N VAL A 300 0.64 -0.75 19.81
CA VAL A 300 -0.16 -1.85 19.28
C VAL A 300 0.72 -2.99 18.77
N LEU A 301 1.81 -2.68 18.07
CA LEU A 301 2.77 -3.67 17.56
C LEU A 301 3.54 -4.37 18.69
N GLN A 302 3.89 -3.63 19.74
CA GLN A 302 4.51 -4.23 20.96
C GLN A 302 3.55 -5.21 21.65
N ARG A 303 2.26 -4.83 21.76
CA ARG A 303 1.22 -5.73 22.28
C ARG A 303 1.08 -6.99 21.43
N ARG A 304 1.17 -6.88 20.11
CA ARG A 304 1.19 -8.03 19.20
C ARG A 304 2.35 -8.97 19.57
N VAL A 305 3.57 -8.46 19.64
CA VAL A 305 4.77 -9.28 19.97
C VAL A 305 4.62 -9.96 21.32
N LYS A 306 4.10 -9.23 22.34
CA LYS A 306 3.88 -9.78 23.68
C LYS A 306 2.88 -10.95 23.69
N ASN A 307 1.89 -10.94 22.81
CA ASN A 307 0.85 -11.97 22.73
C ASN A 307 1.14 -13.04 21.67
N ALA A 308 2.22 -12.88 20.88
CA ALA A 308 2.53 -13.78 19.78
C ALA A 308 2.88 -15.20 20.30
N PRO A 309 2.34 -16.25 19.66
CA PRO A 309 2.65 -17.64 20.02
C PRO A 309 4.11 -18.04 19.67
N ARG A 310 4.78 -17.23 18.86
CA ARG A 310 6.18 -17.36 18.46
C ARG A 310 6.89 -16.05 18.71
N ASN A 311 8.23 -16.11 18.87
CA ASN A 311 9.04 -14.91 19.06
C ASN A 311 9.04 -14.04 17.78
N GLU A 312 8.29 -12.93 17.82
CA GLU A 312 8.23 -11.90 16.77
C GLU A 312 9.12 -10.68 17.08
N SER A 313 9.86 -10.67 18.20
CA SER A 313 10.66 -9.50 18.62
C SER A 313 11.71 -9.08 17.59
N ARG A 314 12.24 -10.02 16.81
CA ARG A 314 13.21 -9.76 15.73
C ARG A 314 12.69 -8.81 14.65
N TRP A 315 11.36 -8.72 14.47
CA TRP A 315 10.75 -7.85 13.48
C TRP A 315 10.35 -6.47 14.01
N LEU A 316 10.30 -6.34 15.35
CA LEU A 316 9.73 -5.16 15.99
C LEU A 316 10.47 -3.87 15.61
N GLN A 317 11.80 -3.90 15.54
CA GLN A 317 12.59 -2.75 15.14
C GLN A 317 12.28 -2.31 13.70
N GLY A 318 12.18 -3.26 12.77
CA GLY A 318 11.80 -2.97 11.38
C GLY A 318 10.39 -2.37 11.28
N TRP A 319 9.44 -2.87 12.08
CA TRP A 319 8.11 -2.30 12.16
C TRP A 319 8.11 -0.86 12.72
N TYR A 320 8.92 -0.60 13.74
CA TYR A 320 9.08 0.73 14.31
C TYR A 320 9.68 1.71 13.30
N ASN A 321 10.71 1.29 12.57
CA ASN A 321 11.31 2.11 11.51
C ASN A 321 10.26 2.49 10.45
N ARG A 322 9.40 1.53 10.04
CA ARG A 322 8.31 1.81 9.08
C ARG A 322 7.32 2.84 9.64
N VAL A 323 6.81 2.67 10.84
CA VAL A 323 5.82 3.62 11.41
C VAL A 323 6.44 4.98 11.76
N ASP A 324 7.75 5.06 11.97
CA ASP A 324 8.45 6.33 12.14
C ASP A 324 8.50 7.16 10.85
N THR A 325 8.41 6.53 9.67
CA THR A 325 8.32 7.26 8.40
C THR A 325 7.07 8.13 8.28
N TYR A 326 6.01 7.82 9.02
CA TYR A 326 4.77 8.62 9.02
C TYR A 326 5.00 10.05 9.52
N LYS A 327 5.96 10.24 10.42
CA LYS A 327 6.33 11.55 11.00
C LYS A 327 7.22 12.39 10.10
N THR A 328 7.95 11.76 9.21
CA THR A 328 9.03 12.40 8.43
C THR A 328 8.70 12.54 6.95
N PHE A 329 7.71 11.82 6.44
CA PHE A 329 7.26 12.00 5.08
C PHE A 329 6.57 13.35 4.91
N VAL A 330 6.88 14.08 3.84
CA VAL A 330 6.24 15.37 3.51
C VAL A 330 5.55 15.24 2.16
N ILE A 331 4.23 15.42 2.13
CA ILE A 331 3.45 15.43 0.88
C ILE A 331 3.93 16.58 0.00
N GLY A 332 4.26 16.30 -1.25
CA GLY A 332 4.73 17.29 -2.23
C GLY A 332 6.24 17.53 -2.21
N SER A 333 7.01 16.74 -1.45
CA SER A 333 8.49 16.83 -1.39
C SER A 333 9.21 15.92 -2.41
N LEU A 334 8.54 15.45 -3.46
CA LEU A 334 9.12 14.61 -4.51
C LEU A 334 9.35 15.40 -5.79
#